data_0c13141d14b625f0bff79455e208acd3
#
_entry.id   0c13141d14b625f0bff79455e208acd3
#
_cell.length_a   1.000
_cell.length_b   1.000
_cell.length_c   1.000
_cell.angle_alpha   90.00
_cell.angle_beta   90.00
_cell.angle_gamma   90.00
#
_symmetry.space_group_name_H-M   'P 1'
#
loop_
_entity.id
_entity.type
_entity.pdbx_description
1 polymer ?
#
loop_
_entity_poly.entity_id
_entity_poly.type
_entity_poly.pdbx_seq_one_letter_code
_entity_poly.pdbx_strand_id
1 'polypeptide(L)'
;MNMISWKSNSLIKGMGAAVVMTAAGVLPLFSQTHYSSNVSLGVKGGVDLSRVFFTPSVKQGFLLGGNAGVTFRYIEENHFGLITELNFEQRGWKENFEDKPFEYSRTINYIQIPFLAHIYFGRRGRFFFNAGPEVGFKIGESTKSNFDYKNVSSISGFPLRTTYQYLMDADPKVDYGISAGLGGEFNLNRRNSIYIEGRFYYGLGNVLKSGRTENFRGSNSMSIMISAGYWFRIK
;
A
#
# COMPACT_ATOMS: atom_id res chain seq x y z
N MET A 1 9.04 -55.58 15.64
CA MET A 1 9.59 -54.28 16.05
C MET A 1 10.16 -53.61 14.79
N ASN A 2 9.28 -52.98 14.01
CA ASN A 2 9.63 -52.39 12.72
C ASN A 2 9.41 -50.88 12.76
N MET A 3 10.51 -50.14 12.58
CA MET A 3 10.51 -48.69 12.45
C MET A 3 9.92 -48.28 11.11
N ILE A 4 8.88 -47.47 11.12
CA ILE A 4 8.33 -46.81 9.95
C ILE A 4 9.01 -45.43 9.84
N SER A 5 9.89 -45.29 8.83
CA SER A 5 10.54 -44.06 8.44
C SER A 5 9.54 -43.17 7.67
N TRP A 6 9.30 -41.97 8.17
CA TRP A 6 8.52 -40.95 7.47
C TRP A 6 9.36 -40.22 6.43
N LYS A 7 9.11 -40.51 5.16
CA LYS A 7 9.55 -39.69 4.02
C LYS A 7 8.49 -38.61 3.72
N SER A 8 8.70 -37.43 4.22
CA SER A 8 7.88 -36.26 3.88
C SER A 8 8.81 -35.08 3.64
N ASN A 9 9.29 -34.90 2.42
CA ASN A 9 9.95 -33.64 2.00
C ASN A 9 10.11 -33.46 0.46
N SER A 10 9.41 -34.24 -0.37
CA SER A 10 9.55 -34.09 -1.83
C SER A 10 8.38 -33.38 -2.53
N LEU A 11 7.23 -33.24 -1.89
CA LEU A 11 6.03 -32.65 -2.51
C LEU A 11 6.03 -31.10 -2.49
N ILE A 12 6.68 -30.47 -1.55
CA ILE A 12 6.69 -28.99 -1.43
C ILE A 12 7.66 -28.34 -2.41
N LYS A 13 8.73 -29.04 -2.82
CA LYS A 13 9.69 -28.53 -3.82
C LYS A 13 9.18 -28.58 -5.26
N GLY A 14 8.20 -29.43 -5.55
CA GLY A 14 7.60 -29.55 -6.90
C GLY A 14 6.59 -28.46 -7.25
N MET A 15 5.88 -27.94 -6.26
CA MET A 15 4.85 -26.91 -6.50
C MET A 15 5.42 -25.51 -6.76
N GLY A 16 6.57 -25.19 -6.19
CA GLY A 16 7.22 -23.90 -6.42
C GLY A 16 7.82 -23.76 -7.84
N ALA A 17 8.32 -24.86 -8.41
CA ALA A 17 8.90 -24.87 -9.76
C ALA A 17 7.82 -24.81 -10.87
N ALA A 18 6.64 -25.40 -10.64
CA ALA A 18 5.56 -25.41 -11.61
C ALA A 18 4.90 -24.03 -11.80
N VAL A 19 4.83 -23.22 -10.74
CA VAL A 19 4.25 -21.86 -10.82
C VAL A 19 5.19 -20.89 -11.56
N VAL A 20 6.51 -21.07 -11.46
CA VAL A 20 7.48 -20.24 -12.18
C VAL A 20 7.56 -20.60 -13.67
N MET A 21 7.39 -21.88 -14.02
CA MET A 21 7.41 -22.32 -15.44
C MET A 21 6.13 -21.94 -16.21
N THR A 22 4.97 -21.84 -15.56
CA THR A 22 3.73 -21.38 -16.22
C THR A 22 3.74 -19.89 -16.49
N ALA A 23 4.42 -19.09 -15.70
CA ALA A 23 4.57 -17.65 -15.95
C ALA A 23 5.53 -17.32 -17.11
N ALA A 24 6.51 -18.19 -17.39
CA ALA A 24 7.46 -18.02 -18.50
C ALA A 24 6.91 -18.48 -19.87
N GLY A 25 5.88 -19.32 -19.88
CA GLY A 25 5.32 -19.92 -21.13
C GLY A 25 4.23 -19.11 -21.82
N VAL A 26 3.74 -18.01 -21.21
CA VAL A 26 2.64 -17.20 -21.77
C VAL A 26 3.14 -15.96 -22.54
N LEU A 27 4.45 -15.71 -22.59
CA LEU A 27 5.00 -14.49 -23.17
C LEU A 27 5.16 -14.39 -24.71
N PRO A 28 4.95 -15.42 -25.57
CA PRO A 28 5.16 -15.20 -27.01
C PRO A 28 3.90 -15.17 -27.87
N LEU A 29 2.71 -14.89 -27.35
CA LEU A 29 1.48 -14.86 -28.17
C LEU A 29 0.95 -13.46 -28.53
N PHE A 30 1.64 -12.40 -28.16
CA PHE A 30 1.32 -11.04 -28.65
C PHE A 30 2.22 -10.71 -29.82
N SER A 31 1.84 -11.24 -30.98
CA SER A 31 2.48 -10.99 -32.27
C SER A 31 2.30 -9.51 -32.69
N GLN A 32 3.42 -8.79 -32.77
CA GLN A 32 3.82 -7.93 -33.89
C GLN A 32 2.78 -6.97 -34.50
N THR A 33 2.30 -6.05 -33.72
CA THR A 33 2.06 -4.71 -34.25
C THR A 33 3.26 -3.85 -33.87
N HIS A 34 3.86 -3.15 -34.83
CA HIS A 34 4.95 -2.18 -34.63
C HIS A 34 4.46 -0.99 -33.82
N TYR A 35 4.15 -1.22 -32.56
CA TYR A 35 3.90 -0.15 -31.60
C TYR A 35 5.26 0.23 -30.97
N SER A 36 5.69 1.47 -31.15
CA SER A 36 6.89 1.92 -30.45
C SER A 36 6.61 2.03 -28.97
N SER A 37 7.23 1.13 -28.19
CA SER A 37 7.12 1.16 -26.73
C SER A 37 7.51 2.54 -26.18
N ASN A 38 6.76 2.99 -25.18
CA ASN A 38 6.97 4.27 -24.55
C ASN A 38 7.41 4.06 -23.11
N VAL A 39 8.59 4.52 -22.77
CA VAL A 39 9.18 4.46 -21.44
C VAL A 39 9.21 5.85 -20.85
N SER A 40 8.69 5.99 -19.65
CA SER A 40 8.70 7.26 -18.92
C SER A 40 9.18 7.08 -17.49
N LEU A 41 9.96 8.03 -17.01
CA LEU A 41 10.28 8.20 -15.61
C LEU A 41 9.54 9.41 -15.06
N GLY A 42 9.18 9.37 -13.79
CA GLY A 42 8.45 10.46 -13.17
C GLY A 42 8.76 10.60 -11.69
N VAL A 43 8.23 11.67 -11.15
CA VAL A 43 8.20 11.94 -9.72
C VAL A 43 6.79 12.30 -9.31
N LYS A 44 6.44 11.98 -8.07
CA LYS A 44 5.15 12.35 -7.50
C LYS A 44 5.28 12.75 -6.04
N GLY A 45 4.29 13.48 -5.57
CA GLY A 45 4.11 13.80 -4.16
C GLY A 45 2.68 14.18 -3.87
N GLY A 46 2.28 14.00 -2.62
CA GLY A 46 0.91 14.24 -2.24
C GLY A 46 0.64 14.00 -0.76
N VAL A 47 -0.63 13.82 -0.46
CA VAL A 47 -1.14 13.58 0.89
C VAL A 47 -1.86 12.24 0.98
N ASP A 48 -1.82 11.65 2.16
CA ASP A 48 -2.49 10.40 2.50
C ASP A 48 -3.48 10.63 3.63
N LEU A 49 -4.68 10.09 3.47
CA LEU A 49 -5.68 9.97 4.51
C LEU A 49 -5.78 8.50 4.89
N SER A 50 -5.28 8.12 6.05
CA SER A 50 -5.18 6.72 6.46
C SER A 50 -5.94 6.42 7.75
N ARG A 51 -6.31 5.15 7.89
CA ARG A 51 -6.88 4.54 9.10
C ARG A 51 -6.58 3.04 9.13
N VAL A 52 -6.81 2.41 10.27
CA VAL A 52 -6.65 0.96 10.44
C VAL A 52 -7.97 0.35 10.87
N PHE A 53 -8.42 -0.68 10.16
CA PHE A 53 -9.59 -1.46 10.57
C PHE A 53 -9.21 -2.46 11.65
N PHE A 54 -9.53 -2.12 12.88
CA PHE A 54 -9.32 -3.00 14.03
C PHE A 54 -10.51 -3.91 14.29
N THR A 55 -10.25 -5.13 14.72
CA THR A 55 -11.24 -6.08 15.24
C THR A 55 -10.78 -6.60 16.60
N PRO A 56 -11.38 -6.21 17.75
CA PRO A 56 -12.54 -5.31 17.91
C PRO A 56 -12.26 -3.86 17.46
N SER A 57 -13.32 -3.14 17.10
CA SER A 57 -13.22 -1.79 16.53
C SER A 57 -12.71 -0.76 17.54
N VAL A 58 -11.87 0.16 17.05
CA VAL A 58 -11.40 1.34 17.78
C VAL A 58 -11.99 2.57 17.11
N LYS A 59 -12.53 3.52 17.89
CA LYS A 59 -13.07 4.78 17.35
C LYS A 59 -11.92 5.63 16.80
N GLN A 60 -11.95 5.91 15.51
CA GLN A 60 -10.87 6.61 14.79
C GLN A 60 -11.41 7.67 13.85
N GLY A 61 -10.61 8.73 13.67
CA GLY A 61 -10.67 9.61 12.51
C GLY A 61 -9.59 9.20 11.48
N PHE A 62 -9.49 9.97 10.39
CA PHE A 62 -8.40 9.81 9.45
C PHE A 62 -7.13 10.47 9.98
N LEU A 63 -6.00 9.80 9.80
CA LEU A 63 -4.67 10.37 9.98
C LEU A 63 -4.23 10.97 8.66
N LEU A 64 -3.81 12.24 8.70
CA LEU A 64 -3.18 12.90 7.57
C LEU A 64 -1.69 12.58 7.57
N GLY A 65 -1.21 12.01 6.49
CA GLY A 65 0.18 11.72 6.18
C GLY A 65 0.63 12.35 4.87
N GLY A 66 1.86 12.08 4.47
CA GLY A 66 2.42 12.51 3.20
C GLY A 66 2.96 11.34 2.40
N ASN A 67 3.01 11.50 1.08
CA ASN A 67 3.68 10.59 0.17
C ASN A 67 4.57 11.32 -0.82
N ALA A 68 5.66 10.67 -1.21
CA ALA A 68 6.54 11.12 -2.28
C ALA A 68 7.25 9.92 -2.89
N GLY A 69 7.54 9.98 -4.19
CA GLY A 69 8.19 8.85 -4.84
C GLY A 69 8.64 9.10 -6.26
N VAL A 70 9.33 8.11 -6.77
CA VAL A 70 9.73 8.00 -8.18
C VAL A 70 8.89 6.92 -8.85
N THR A 71 8.59 7.14 -10.12
CA THR A 71 7.67 6.30 -10.87
C THR A 71 8.30 5.91 -12.19
N PHE A 72 8.09 4.66 -12.59
CA PHE A 72 8.49 4.11 -13.88
C PHE A 72 7.24 3.62 -14.59
N ARG A 73 7.05 4.05 -15.85
CA ARG A 73 5.91 3.65 -16.67
C ARG A 73 6.39 3.08 -17.99
N TYR A 74 5.88 1.92 -18.32
CA TYR A 74 6.09 1.25 -19.60
C TYR A 74 4.74 1.08 -20.32
N ILE A 75 4.63 1.62 -21.51
CA ILE A 75 3.44 1.52 -22.38
C ILE A 75 3.86 0.77 -23.64
N GLU A 76 3.28 -0.39 -23.89
CA GLU A 76 3.55 -1.22 -25.04
C GLU A 76 2.42 -1.18 -26.07
N GLU A 77 1.17 -0.98 -25.62
CA GLU A 77 -0.01 -1.01 -26.45
C GLU A 77 -0.85 0.27 -26.33
N ASN A 78 -1.75 0.47 -27.29
CA ASN A 78 -2.76 1.51 -27.16
C ASN A 78 -3.64 1.23 -25.95
N HIS A 79 -3.73 2.21 -25.06
CA HIS A 79 -4.57 2.20 -23.87
C HIS A 79 -4.09 1.33 -22.71
N PHE A 80 -2.99 0.57 -22.85
CA PHE A 80 -2.48 -0.29 -21.78
C PHE A 80 -0.98 -0.10 -21.53
N GLY A 81 -0.61 -0.12 -20.27
CA GLY A 81 0.77 -0.05 -19.80
C GLY A 81 0.94 -0.65 -18.42
N LEU A 82 2.15 -0.61 -17.93
CA LEU A 82 2.53 -1.02 -16.58
C LEU A 82 3.22 0.14 -15.87
N ILE A 83 2.93 0.29 -14.59
CA ILE A 83 3.59 1.25 -13.71
C ILE A 83 4.18 0.50 -12.53
N THR A 84 5.42 0.81 -12.18
CA THR A 84 6.00 0.49 -10.88
C THR A 84 6.55 1.77 -10.26
N GLU A 85 6.55 1.81 -8.94
CA GLU A 85 6.96 3.00 -8.19
C GLU A 85 7.81 2.61 -7.00
N LEU A 86 8.58 3.55 -6.52
CA LEU A 86 9.24 3.49 -5.23
C LEU A 86 8.81 4.73 -4.44
N ASN A 87 7.93 4.51 -3.47
CA ASN A 87 7.30 5.58 -2.71
C ASN A 87 7.70 5.53 -1.24
N PHE A 88 7.92 6.69 -0.67
CA PHE A 88 7.83 6.91 0.77
C PHE A 88 6.38 7.26 1.10
N GLU A 89 5.79 6.60 2.09
CA GLU A 89 4.44 6.85 2.57
C GLU A 89 4.34 6.88 4.09
N GLN A 90 3.51 7.78 4.59
CA GLN A 90 3.15 7.88 6.00
C GLN A 90 1.71 7.46 6.20
N ARG A 91 1.49 6.30 6.83
CA ARG A 91 0.17 5.73 7.14
C ARG A 91 0.04 5.44 8.62
N GLY A 92 -1.19 5.26 9.09
CA GLY A 92 -1.45 4.92 10.49
C GLY A 92 -2.88 5.21 10.88
N TRP A 93 -3.07 5.63 12.14
CA TRP A 93 -4.39 5.99 12.64
C TRP A 93 -4.33 7.13 13.65
N LYS A 94 -5.43 7.87 13.73
CA LYS A 94 -5.70 8.86 14.76
C LYS A 94 -6.96 8.44 15.50
N GLU A 95 -6.90 8.38 16.84
CA GLU A 95 -8.06 8.05 17.63
C GLU A 95 -8.98 9.25 17.83
N ASN A 96 -10.26 8.97 17.88
CA ASN A 96 -11.29 9.97 18.17
C ASN A 96 -11.78 9.77 19.60
N PHE A 97 -11.61 10.80 20.43
CA PHE A 97 -12.01 10.81 21.84
C PHE A 97 -13.32 11.58 22.07
N GLU A 98 -14.02 11.95 20.97
CA GLU A 98 -15.25 12.75 21.03
C GLU A 98 -15.01 14.06 21.81
N ASP A 99 -15.79 14.34 22.84
CA ASP A 99 -15.71 15.58 23.63
C ASP A 99 -14.64 15.57 24.73
N LYS A 100 -13.71 14.61 24.72
CA LYS A 100 -12.63 14.51 25.70
C LYS A 100 -11.34 15.16 25.19
N PRO A 101 -10.54 15.78 26.07
CA PRO A 101 -9.32 16.50 25.67
C PRO A 101 -8.12 15.56 25.39
N PHE A 102 -8.38 14.31 25.04
CA PHE A 102 -7.34 13.33 24.75
C PHE A 102 -7.04 13.27 23.25
N GLU A 103 -5.77 13.16 22.93
CA GLU A 103 -5.30 12.97 21.55
C GLU A 103 -4.30 11.82 21.49
N TYR A 104 -4.49 10.95 20.51
CA TYR A 104 -3.58 9.85 20.20
C TYR A 104 -3.53 9.64 18.69
N SER A 105 -2.32 9.59 18.15
CA SER A 105 -2.08 9.20 16.78
C SER A 105 -0.78 8.40 16.66
N ARG A 106 -0.79 7.40 15.78
CA ARG A 106 0.37 6.60 15.46
C ARG A 106 0.60 6.62 13.97
N THR A 107 1.77 7.10 13.57
CA THR A 107 2.22 7.19 12.17
C THR A 107 3.27 6.14 11.94
N ILE A 108 3.12 5.37 10.87
CA ILE A 108 4.07 4.36 10.42
C ILE A 108 4.58 4.78 9.05
N ASN A 109 5.90 4.81 8.91
CA ASN A 109 6.58 5.16 7.67
C ASN A 109 6.91 3.89 6.88
N TYR A 110 6.58 3.89 5.61
CA TYR A 110 6.82 2.78 4.69
C TYR A 110 7.61 3.21 3.46
N ILE A 111 8.40 2.30 2.94
CA ILE A 111 8.82 2.29 1.54
C ILE A 111 7.89 1.34 0.80
N GLN A 112 7.15 1.87 -0.18
CA GLN A 112 6.13 1.13 -0.94
C GLN A 112 6.59 0.88 -2.37
N ILE A 113 6.29 -0.32 -2.86
CA ILE A 113 6.59 -0.74 -4.23
C ILE A 113 5.30 -1.31 -4.85
N PRO A 114 4.49 -0.46 -5.48
CA PRO A 114 3.34 -0.92 -6.24
C PRO A 114 3.73 -1.42 -7.63
N PHE A 115 2.99 -2.44 -8.12
CA PHE A 115 3.03 -2.95 -9.49
C PHE A 115 1.63 -2.84 -10.07
N LEU A 116 1.43 -1.85 -10.94
CA LEU A 116 0.10 -1.46 -11.39
C LEU A 116 -0.08 -1.68 -12.88
N ALA A 117 -1.20 -2.29 -13.26
CA ALA A 117 -1.73 -2.17 -14.60
C ALA A 117 -2.23 -0.74 -14.81
N HIS A 118 -1.90 -0.14 -15.93
CA HIS A 118 -2.24 1.22 -16.30
C HIS A 118 -3.10 1.22 -17.56
N ILE A 119 -4.35 1.62 -17.43
CA ILE A 119 -5.28 1.74 -18.54
C ILE A 119 -5.58 3.22 -18.72
N TYR A 120 -5.43 3.74 -19.95
CA TYR A 120 -5.65 5.16 -20.22
C TYR A 120 -6.43 5.40 -21.51
N PHE A 121 -7.14 6.53 -21.55
CA PHE A 121 -7.96 6.97 -22.66
C PHE A 121 -7.68 8.44 -22.93
N GLY A 122 -7.72 8.84 -24.21
CA GLY A 122 -7.49 10.21 -24.64
C GLY A 122 -6.13 10.41 -25.31
N ARG A 123 -5.87 11.63 -25.80
CA ARG A 123 -4.65 11.98 -26.56
C ARG A 123 -3.80 13.02 -25.83
N ARG A 124 -4.23 14.27 -25.82
CA ARG A 124 -3.54 15.38 -25.15
C ARG A 124 -3.90 15.44 -23.65
N GLY A 125 -5.20 15.37 -23.36
CA GLY A 125 -5.72 15.06 -22.05
C GLY A 125 -6.04 13.57 -21.98
N ARG A 126 -5.55 12.87 -20.97
CA ARG A 126 -5.78 11.45 -20.75
C ARG A 126 -6.45 11.27 -19.42
N PHE A 127 -7.45 10.42 -19.40
CA PHE A 127 -7.98 9.86 -18.19
C PHE A 127 -7.38 8.47 -18.00
N PHE A 128 -7.00 8.09 -16.78
CA PHE A 128 -6.40 6.79 -16.54
C PHE A 128 -6.95 6.11 -15.30
N PHE A 129 -6.80 4.79 -15.28
CA PHE A 129 -7.08 3.91 -14.17
C PHE A 129 -5.85 3.02 -13.93
N ASN A 130 -5.44 2.93 -12.67
CA ASN A 130 -4.34 2.10 -12.22
C ASN A 130 -4.86 1.09 -11.20
N ALA A 131 -4.44 -0.18 -11.30
CA ALA A 131 -4.74 -1.16 -10.25
C ALA A 131 -3.69 -2.26 -10.21
N GLY A 132 -3.41 -2.76 -9.02
CA GLY A 132 -2.49 -3.89 -8.84
C GLY A 132 -2.05 -4.11 -7.41
N PRO A 133 -1.19 -5.11 -7.20
CA PRO A 133 -0.61 -5.41 -5.90
C PRO A 133 0.42 -4.34 -5.49
N GLU A 134 0.56 -4.22 -4.18
CA GLU A 134 1.50 -3.30 -3.56
C GLU A 134 2.15 -3.98 -2.35
N VAL A 135 3.47 -3.82 -2.23
CA VAL A 135 4.25 -4.32 -1.10
C VAL A 135 4.95 -3.15 -0.43
N GLY A 136 4.89 -3.10 0.89
CA GLY A 136 5.47 -2.05 1.71
C GLY A 136 6.43 -2.59 2.75
N PHE A 137 7.51 -1.87 2.99
CA PHE A 137 8.49 -2.15 4.04
C PHE A 137 8.44 -1.05 5.08
N LYS A 138 8.13 -1.44 6.32
CA LYS A 138 8.15 -0.50 7.45
C LYS A 138 9.60 -0.08 7.73
N ILE A 139 9.83 1.24 7.75
CA ILE A 139 11.14 1.83 8.04
C ILE A 139 11.16 2.61 9.35
N GLY A 140 10.01 2.88 9.94
CA GLY A 140 9.92 3.57 11.23
C GLY A 140 8.49 3.80 11.68
N GLU A 141 8.33 4.21 12.92
CA GLU A 141 7.04 4.60 13.47
C GLU A 141 7.20 5.74 14.47
N SER A 142 6.15 6.51 14.66
CA SER A 142 6.07 7.63 15.60
C SER A 142 4.69 7.69 16.23
N THR A 143 4.66 7.87 17.55
CA THR A 143 3.42 8.06 18.31
C THR A 143 3.37 9.46 18.87
N LYS A 144 2.24 10.14 18.69
CA LYS A 144 1.94 11.44 19.31
C LYS A 144 0.74 11.28 20.23
N SER A 145 0.89 11.68 21.47
CA SER A 145 -0.16 11.64 22.49
C SER A 145 0.01 12.82 23.46
N ASN A 146 -1.10 13.36 23.96
CA ASN A 146 -1.09 14.36 25.02
C ASN A 146 -1.33 13.77 26.42
N PHE A 147 -1.34 12.42 26.55
CA PHE A 147 -1.48 11.70 27.81
C PHE A 147 -0.49 10.53 27.87
N ASP A 148 -0.31 9.97 29.07
CA ASP A 148 0.52 8.76 29.23
C ASP A 148 -0.24 7.52 28.76
N TYR A 149 -0.09 7.22 27.46
CA TYR A 149 -0.74 6.08 26.82
C TYR A 149 -0.20 4.71 27.30
N LYS A 150 0.94 4.68 28.01
CA LYS A 150 1.49 3.46 28.59
C LYS A 150 0.83 3.10 29.91
N ASN A 151 0.28 4.08 30.64
CA ASN A 151 -0.34 3.87 31.94
C ASN A 151 -1.74 4.51 32.00
N VAL A 152 -2.61 4.13 31.07
CA VAL A 152 -3.95 4.70 30.91
C VAL A 152 -4.84 4.52 32.13
N SER A 153 -4.65 3.41 32.89
CA SER A 153 -5.44 3.10 34.10
C SER A 153 -5.28 4.12 35.22
N SER A 154 -4.22 4.91 35.22
CA SER A 154 -3.97 5.95 36.21
C SER A 154 -4.63 7.30 35.87
N ILE A 155 -5.25 7.44 34.67
CA ILE A 155 -5.78 8.69 34.18
C ILE A 155 -7.24 8.84 34.61
N SER A 156 -7.51 9.85 35.47
CA SER A 156 -8.86 10.16 35.91
C SER A 156 -9.71 10.66 34.73
N GLY A 157 -10.93 10.11 34.57
CA GLY A 157 -11.87 10.51 33.51
C GLY A 157 -11.53 9.99 32.11
N PHE A 158 -10.58 9.05 31.98
CA PHE A 158 -10.30 8.39 30.71
C PHE A 158 -11.54 7.58 30.26
N PRO A 159 -11.97 7.68 28.99
CA PRO A 159 -13.15 6.98 28.51
C PRO A 159 -12.97 5.47 28.50
N LEU A 160 -14.02 4.72 28.81
CA LEU A 160 -14.03 3.26 28.76
C LEU A 160 -13.93 2.80 27.30
N ARG A 161 -12.75 2.31 26.91
CA ARG A 161 -12.45 1.87 25.53
C ARG A 161 -11.29 0.86 25.49
N THR A 162 -11.13 0.22 24.35
CA THR A 162 -9.97 -0.66 24.10
C THR A 162 -8.69 0.17 24.11
N THR A 163 -7.68 -0.28 24.81
CA THR A 163 -6.37 0.40 24.97
C THR A 163 -5.18 -0.49 24.59
N TYR A 164 -5.45 -1.74 24.20
CA TYR A 164 -4.39 -2.72 23.88
C TYR A 164 -3.46 -2.26 22.74
N GLN A 165 -3.98 -1.48 21.78
CA GLN A 165 -3.22 -0.96 20.64
C GLN A 165 -2.09 0.00 21.06
N TYR A 166 -2.16 0.58 22.25
CA TYR A 166 -1.13 1.51 22.73
C TYR A 166 0.19 0.82 23.04
N LEU A 167 0.10 -0.43 23.55
CA LEU A 167 1.25 -1.20 24.02
C LEU A 167 1.75 -2.21 22.95
N MET A 168 1.01 -2.39 21.87
CA MET A 168 1.38 -3.30 20.79
C MET A 168 2.27 -2.60 19.76
N ASP A 169 3.37 -3.25 19.41
CA ASP A 169 4.21 -2.79 18.31
C ASP A 169 3.56 -3.07 16.94
N ALA A 170 3.80 -2.21 15.97
CA ALA A 170 3.51 -2.52 14.58
C ALA A 170 4.54 -3.55 14.10
N ASP A 171 4.24 -4.84 14.34
CA ASP A 171 5.19 -5.95 14.23
C ASP A 171 5.53 -6.36 12.80
N PRO A 172 4.62 -6.41 11.82
CA PRO A 172 5.00 -6.80 10.47
C PRO A 172 5.92 -5.75 9.84
N LYS A 173 7.17 -6.15 9.57
CA LYS A 173 8.10 -5.32 8.79
C LYS A 173 7.65 -5.16 7.35
N VAL A 174 6.79 -6.05 6.87
CA VAL A 174 6.26 -6.09 5.51
C VAL A 174 4.75 -5.96 5.56
N ASP A 175 4.24 -4.98 4.87
CA ASP A 175 2.83 -4.80 4.56
C ASP A 175 2.59 -5.15 3.08
N TYR A 176 1.44 -5.72 2.77
CA TYR A 176 1.07 -6.03 1.40
C TYR A 176 -0.43 -5.86 1.21
N GLY A 177 -0.81 -5.46 0.01
CA GLY A 177 -2.20 -5.15 -0.26
C GLY A 177 -2.49 -4.94 -1.73
N ILE A 178 -3.61 -4.31 -1.99
CA ILE A 178 -4.10 -3.99 -3.32
C ILE A 178 -4.35 -2.49 -3.38
N SER A 179 -3.88 -1.89 -4.49
CA SER A 179 -4.14 -0.49 -4.82
C SER A 179 -5.01 -0.38 -6.06
N ALA A 180 -5.92 0.59 -6.05
CA ALA A 180 -6.68 1.01 -7.21
C ALA A 180 -6.78 2.54 -7.23
N GLY A 181 -6.52 3.15 -8.39
CA GLY A 181 -6.50 4.59 -8.53
C GLY A 181 -7.06 5.04 -9.87
N LEU A 182 -7.49 6.28 -9.91
CA LEU A 182 -7.93 6.96 -11.11
C LEU A 182 -7.32 8.37 -11.15
N GLY A 183 -7.10 8.87 -12.36
CA GLY A 183 -6.51 10.18 -12.50
C GLY A 183 -6.61 10.77 -13.88
N GLY A 184 -6.10 11.99 -13.99
CA GLY A 184 -5.97 12.73 -15.23
C GLY A 184 -4.52 13.08 -15.52
N GLU A 185 -4.08 12.88 -16.75
CA GLU A 185 -2.78 13.28 -17.26
C GLU A 185 -2.96 14.31 -18.38
N PHE A 186 -2.14 15.34 -18.38
CA PHE A 186 -2.09 16.35 -19.41
C PHE A 186 -0.70 16.40 -20.02
N ASN A 187 -0.63 16.08 -21.33
CA ASN A 187 0.61 16.15 -22.10
C ASN A 187 0.94 17.61 -22.44
N LEU A 188 1.98 18.14 -21.82
CA LEU A 188 2.50 19.49 -22.08
C LEU A 188 3.16 19.54 -23.47
N ASN A 189 3.93 18.50 -23.79
CA ASN A 189 4.58 18.30 -25.06
C ASN A 189 4.82 16.79 -25.32
N ARG A 190 5.61 16.44 -26.34
CA ARG A 190 5.88 15.03 -26.69
C ARG A 190 6.62 14.25 -25.61
N ARG A 191 7.34 14.92 -24.71
CA ARG A 191 8.17 14.27 -23.69
C ARG A 191 7.70 14.50 -22.25
N ASN A 192 6.92 15.54 -22.03
CA ASN A 192 6.58 16.00 -20.69
C ASN A 192 5.08 15.95 -20.46
N SER A 193 4.65 15.39 -19.35
CA SER A 193 3.26 15.44 -18.89
C SER A 193 3.18 15.64 -17.39
N ILE A 194 2.09 16.22 -16.96
CA ILE A 194 1.70 16.35 -15.55
C ILE A 194 0.45 15.54 -15.31
N TYR A 195 0.31 15.03 -14.09
CA TYR A 195 -0.87 14.27 -13.74
C TYR A 195 -1.29 14.52 -12.29
N ILE A 196 -2.55 14.21 -12.02
CA ILE A 196 -3.12 14.09 -10.68
C ILE A 196 -3.81 12.75 -10.57
N GLU A 197 -3.64 12.08 -9.42
CA GLU A 197 -4.17 10.76 -9.16
C GLU A 197 -4.79 10.70 -7.76
N GLY A 198 -5.99 10.13 -7.68
CA GLY A 198 -6.58 9.64 -6.43
C GLY A 198 -6.44 8.11 -6.39
N ARG A 199 -5.80 7.57 -5.36
CA ARG A 199 -5.53 6.14 -5.22
C ARG A 199 -6.04 5.64 -3.87
N PHE A 200 -6.72 4.52 -3.87
CA PHE A 200 -7.13 3.77 -2.69
C PHE A 200 -6.20 2.58 -2.49
N TYR A 201 -5.75 2.36 -1.26
CA TYR A 201 -5.00 1.18 -0.84
C TYR A 201 -5.74 0.44 0.24
N TYR A 202 -5.73 -0.90 0.17
CA TYR A 202 -6.22 -1.78 1.20
C TYR A 202 -5.18 -2.86 1.52
N GLY A 203 -4.68 -2.84 2.76
CA GLY A 203 -3.74 -3.82 3.28
C GLY A 203 -4.43 -5.15 3.59
N LEU A 204 -3.89 -6.23 3.06
CA LEU A 204 -4.34 -7.60 3.34
C LEU A 204 -3.63 -8.18 4.56
N GLY A 205 -2.47 -7.61 4.92
CA GLY A 205 -1.74 -7.92 6.14
C GLY A 205 -2.29 -7.18 7.36
N ASN A 206 -1.93 -7.64 8.55
CA ASN A 206 -2.25 -6.95 9.79
C ASN A 206 -1.12 -5.97 10.18
N VAL A 207 -1.48 -4.77 10.62
CA VAL A 207 -0.53 -3.73 11.07
C VAL A 207 0.03 -4.05 12.46
N LEU A 208 -0.81 -4.60 13.34
CA LEU A 208 -0.41 -5.08 14.65
C LEU A 208 -0.29 -6.60 14.66
N LYS A 209 0.53 -7.12 15.54
CA LYS A 209 0.59 -8.57 15.78
C LYS A 209 -0.81 -9.08 16.11
N SER A 210 -1.27 -10.06 15.35
CA SER A 210 -2.62 -10.60 15.51
C SER A 210 -2.59 -12.12 15.48
N GLY A 211 -3.42 -12.76 16.31
CA GLY A 211 -3.53 -14.20 16.43
C GLY A 211 -4.74 -14.59 17.29
N ARG A 212 -4.98 -15.89 17.45
CA ARG A 212 -6.11 -16.39 18.25
C ARG A 212 -6.03 -16.02 19.73
N THR A 213 -4.82 -15.81 20.23
CA THR A 213 -4.53 -15.44 21.63
C THR A 213 -4.26 -13.95 21.80
N GLU A 214 -4.22 -13.18 20.72
CA GLU A 214 -3.92 -11.75 20.74
C GLU A 214 -5.19 -10.92 20.96
N ASN A 215 -5.00 -9.68 21.42
CA ASN A 215 -6.09 -8.74 21.71
C ASN A 215 -6.87 -8.29 20.46
N PHE A 216 -6.23 -8.33 19.29
CA PHE A 216 -6.86 -8.03 18.00
C PHE A 216 -6.82 -9.24 17.08
N ARG A 217 -7.98 -9.54 16.46
CA ARG A 217 -8.08 -10.57 15.42
C ARG A 217 -7.68 -10.03 14.04
N GLY A 218 -7.78 -8.72 13.85
CA GLY A 218 -7.43 -8.05 12.60
C GLY A 218 -7.09 -6.59 12.81
N SER A 219 -6.18 -6.08 11.98
CA SER A 219 -5.74 -4.67 11.96
C SER A 219 -5.27 -4.30 10.55
N ASN A 220 -6.22 -4.20 9.60
CA ASN A 220 -5.91 -3.96 8.20
C ASN A 220 -5.75 -2.45 7.93
N SER A 221 -4.66 -2.09 7.25
CA SER A 221 -4.40 -0.71 6.84
C SER A 221 -5.29 -0.32 5.66
N MET A 222 -5.76 0.92 5.66
CA MET A 222 -6.46 1.55 4.55
C MET A 222 -5.94 2.97 4.37
N SER A 223 -5.68 3.37 3.13
CA SER A 223 -5.38 4.76 2.82
C SER A 223 -6.04 5.25 1.53
N ILE A 224 -6.28 6.55 1.50
CA ILE A 224 -6.69 7.29 0.30
C ILE A 224 -5.59 8.31 0.04
N MET A 225 -4.90 8.15 -1.08
CA MET A 225 -3.84 9.04 -1.52
C MET A 225 -4.35 10.01 -2.56
N ILE A 226 -3.94 11.28 -2.47
CA ILE A 226 -4.13 12.26 -3.52
C ILE A 226 -2.74 12.78 -3.86
N SER A 227 -2.28 12.52 -5.09
CA SER A 227 -0.93 12.83 -5.52
C SER A 227 -0.94 13.60 -6.84
N ALA A 228 -0.02 14.52 -6.97
CA ALA A 228 0.33 15.15 -8.25
C ALA A 228 1.73 14.70 -8.66
N GLY A 229 1.93 14.57 -9.97
CA GLY A 229 3.21 14.10 -10.46
C GLY A 229 3.54 14.61 -11.86
N TYR A 230 4.75 14.28 -12.27
CA TYR A 230 5.32 14.67 -13.53
C TYR A 230 5.98 13.46 -14.18
N TRP A 231 5.75 13.29 -15.49
CA TRP A 231 6.35 12.27 -16.33
C TRP A 231 7.30 12.88 -17.35
N PHE A 232 8.47 12.30 -17.45
CA PHE A 232 9.42 12.53 -18.55
C PHE A 232 9.54 11.27 -19.39
N ARG A 233 9.15 11.36 -20.67
CA ARG A 233 9.26 10.27 -21.63
C ARG A 233 10.70 10.17 -22.14
N ILE A 234 11.30 9.00 -21.96
CA ILE A 234 12.66 8.69 -22.42
C ILE A 234 12.63 8.17 -23.85
N LYS A 235 11.65 7.31 -24.14
CA LYS A 235 11.48 6.66 -25.46
C LYS A 235 10.02 6.66 -25.88
#